data_ec57854f5bf51b32daf35d94e992beee
#
_entry.id   ec57854f5bf51b32daf35d94e992beee
#
_cell.length_a   1.000
_cell.length_b   1.000
_cell.length_c   1.000
_cell.angle_alpha   90.00
_cell.angle_beta   90.00
_cell.angle_gamma   90.00
#
_symmetry.space_group_name_H-M   'P 1'
#
loop_
_entity.id
_entity.type
_entity.pdbx_description
1 polymer ?
#
loop_
_entity_poly.entity_id
_entity_poly.type
_entity_poly.pdbx_seq_one_letter_code
_entity_poly.pdbx_strand_id
1 'polypeptide(L)'
;CIRDSHYWLVNGEEINTSFSIEGGMLFSMDEVYYNQPSQEYIETIEEVDAYRISIDRLNALYASNIELANWGRVIHQNEYRRLHRSHKELITLPAKERYEAFTREFPEVAQRANLGHIASYLGITLPTLSRLRGRK
;
A
#
# COMPACT_ATOMS: atom_id res chain seq x y z
N CYS A 1 -2.33 0.03 14.16
CA CYS A 1 -0.89 -0.04 13.85
C CYS A 1 -0.65 0.25 12.38
N ILE A 2 0.31 1.12 12.08
CA ILE A 2 0.85 1.26 10.73
C ILE A 2 1.86 0.14 10.60
N ARG A 3 1.65 -0.79 9.66
CA ARG A 3 2.55 -1.93 9.56
C ARG A 3 3.69 -1.69 8.63
N ASP A 4 3.41 -1.28 7.37
CA ASP A 4 4.43 -1.30 6.34
C ASP A 4 4.25 -0.17 5.34
N SER A 5 5.37 0.27 4.79
CA SER A 5 5.43 1.05 3.56
C SER A 5 5.99 0.20 2.43
N HIS A 6 5.38 0.26 1.28
CA HIS A 6 5.88 -0.33 0.05
C HIS A 6 6.51 0.76 -0.79
N TYR A 7 7.72 0.54 -1.28
CA TYR A 7 8.40 1.51 -2.13
C TYR A 7 9.26 0.87 -3.21
N TRP A 8 9.48 1.64 -4.24
CA TRP A 8 10.43 1.34 -5.31
C TRP A 8 11.60 2.30 -5.23
N LEU A 9 12.78 1.83 -5.63
CA LEU A 9 13.94 2.70 -5.82
C LEU A 9 13.98 3.17 -7.28
N VAL A 10 13.75 4.46 -7.48
CA VAL A 10 13.80 5.10 -8.81
C VAL A 10 14.90 6.15 -8.79
N ASN A 11 15.96 5.93 -9.54
CA ASN A 11 17.15 6.81 -9.57
C ASN A 11 17.76 7.09 -8.17
N GLY A 12 17.65 6.11 -7.25
CA GLY A 12 18.15 6.24 -5.88
C GLY A 12 17.17 6.92 -4.90
N GLU A 13 15.99 7.30 -5.36
CA GLU A 13 14.92 7.84 -4.51
C GLU A 13 13.86 6.79 -4.20
N GLU A 14 13.36 6.79 -2.97
CA GLU A 14 12.27 5.92 -2.53
C GLU A 14 10.92 6.50 -2.97
N ILE A 15 10.24 5.78 -3.84
CA ILE A 15 8.89 6.12 -4.28
C ILE A 15 7.89 5.19 -3.61
N ASN A 16 7.17 5.72 -2.65
CA ASN A 16 6.15 4.97 -1.90
C ASN A 16 4.91 4.73 -2.76
N THR A 17 4.52 3.47 -2.87
CA THR A 17 3.39 3.03 -3.70
C THR A 17 2.18 2.62 -2.87
N SER A 18 2.40 2.17 -1.62
CA SER A 18 1.32 1.70 -0.76
C SER A 18 1.69 1.80 0.72
N PHE A 19 0.66 1.82 1.56
CA PHE A 19 0.75 1.60 3.00
C PHE A 19 -0.16 0.45 3.40
N SER A 20 0.29 -0.35 4.35
CA SER A 20 -0.53 -1.42 4.94
C SER A 20 -0.81 -1.14 6.41
N ILE A 21 -2.00 -1.50 6.83
CA ILE A 21 -2.47 -1.37 8.21
C ILE A 21 -2.77 -2.74 8.80
N GLU A 22 -3.12 -2.79 10.07
CA GLU A 22 -3.49 -4.03 10.77
C GLU A 22 -4.58 -4.81 10.02
N GLY A 23 -4.39 -6.15 9.93
CA GLY A 23 -5.26 -7.02 9.16
C GLY A 23 -5.05 -6.99 7.64
N GLY A 24 -4.12 -6.15 7.16
CA GLY A 24 -3.74 -6.10 5.75
C GLY A 24 -2.98 -7.34 5.31
N MET A 25 -2.99 -7.60 4.01
CA MET A 25 -2.22 -8.66 3.38
C MET A 25 -1.10 -8.04 2.55
N LEU A 26 0.10 -8.62 2.69
CA LEU A 26 1.29 -8.19 1.97
C LEU A 26 1.68 -9.26 0.97
N PHE A 27 1.90 -8.90 -0.27
CA PHE A 27 2.44 -9.77 -1.29
C PHE A 27 3.07 -8.96 -2.41
N SER A 28 4.06 -9.55 -3.06
CA SER A 28 4.63 -8.98 -4.28
C SER A 28 3.80 -9.43 -5.49
N MET A 29 3.41 -8.47 -6.33
CA MET A 29 2.72 -8.75 -7.59
C MET A 29 3.61 -9.55 -8.54
N ASP A 30 4.92 -9.25 -8.56
CA ASP A 30 5.89 -9.93 -9.42
C ASP A 30 6.01 -11.41 -9.06
N GLU A 31 6.09 -11.72 -7.76
CA GLU A 31 6.17 -13.10 -7.29
C GLU A 31 4.86 -13.87 -7.49
N VAL A 32 3.73 -13.25 -7.15
CA VAL A 32 2.41 -13.90 -7.18
C VAL A 32 1.94 -14.18 -8.60
N TYR A 33 2.12 -13.23 -9.53
CA TYR A 33 1.52 -13.32 -10.87
C TYR A 33 2.52 -13.61 -11.98
N TYR A 34 3.80 -13.25 -11.78
CA TYR A 34 4.81 -13.38 -12.83
C TYR A 34 5.90 -14.39 -12.49
N ASN A 35 5.90 -14.94 -11.27
CA ASN A 35 6.95 -15.84 -10.76
C ASN A 35 8.37 -15.25 -10.95
N GLN A 36 8.48 -13.94 -10.66
CA GLN A 36 9.72 -13.19 -10.76
C GLN A 36 10.08 -12.57 -9.42
N PRO A 37 11.37 -12.37 -9.10
CA PRO A 37 11.78 -11.66 -7.90
C PRO A 37 11.15 -10.26 -7.84
N SER A 38 10.65 -9.88 -6.68
CA SER A 38 10.09 -8.55 -6.45
C SER A 38 11.14 -7.46 -6.65
N GLN A 39 10.73 -6.38 -7.32
CA GLN A 39 11.48 -5.13 -7.38
C GLN A 39 10.98 -4.13 -6.32
N GLU A 40 9.92 -4.47 -5.62
CA GLU A 40 9.33 -3.67 -4.56
C GLU A 40 9.96 -4.03 -3.21
N TYR A 41 10.27 -3.02 -2.43
CA TYR A 41 10.73 -3.15 -1.06
C TYR A 41 9.55 -2.96 -0.11
N ILE A 42 9.54 -3.74 0.96
CA ILE A 42 8.55 -3.64 2.03
C ILE A 42 9.32 -3.38 3.32
N GLU A 43 9.05 -2.25 3.96
CA GLU A 43 9.69 -1.87 5.21
C GLU A 43 8.64 -1.71 6.30
N THR A 44 8.87 -2.35 7.46
CA THR A 44 8.00 -2.17 8.62
C THR A 44 8.31 -0.85 9.31
N ILE A 45 7.28 -0.05 9.56
CA ILE A 45 7.40 1.25 10.25
C ILE A 45 7.43 1.06 11.77
N GLU A 46 6.89 -0.04 12.26
CA GLU A 46 6.79 -0.42 13.67
C GLU A 46 7.09 -1.92 13.84
N GLU A 47 7.23 -2.37 15.07
CA GLU A 47 7.30 -3.80 15.39
C GLU A 47 6.00 -4.49 14.97
N VAL A 48 6.12 -5.58 14.23
CA VAL A 48 5.00 -6.27 13.59
C VAL A 48 5.05 -7.77 13.84
N ASP A 49 3.93 -8.31 14.31
CA ASP A 49 3.65 -9.74 14.28
C ASP A 49 2.92 -10.10 12.99
N ALA A 50 3.46 -11.05 12.23
CA ALA A 50 2.89 -11.45 10.94
C ALA A 50 2.90 -12.98 10.77
N TYR A 51 1.90 -13.48 10.05
CA TYR A 51 1.88 -14.85 9.53
C TYR A 51 2.29 -14.83 8.06
N ARG A 52 3.05 -15.85 7.64
CA ARG A 52 3.44 -16.00 6.24
C ARG A 52 3.06 -17.36 5.70
N ILE A 53 2.76 -17.39 4.41
CA ILE A 53 2.53 -18.59 3.63
C ILE A 53 3.26 -18.46 2.30
N SER A 54 3.87 -19.55 1.80
CA SER A 54 4.44 -19.53 0.45
C SER A 54 3.33 -19.52 -0.60
N ILE A 55 3.61 -18.90 -1.75
CA ILE A 55 2.63 -18.82 -2.84
C ILE A 55 2.21 -20.20 -3.35
N ASP A 56 3.15 -21.16 -3.42
CA ASP A 56 2.84 -22.53 -3.85
C ASP A 56 1.84 -23.20 -2.90
N ARG A 57 2.03 -23.02 -1.59
CA ARG A 57 1.10 -23.57 -0.60
C ARG A 57 -0.26 -22.87 -0.64
N LEU A 58 -0.28 -21.58 -0.85
CA LEU A 58 -1.53 -20.82 -1.01
C LEU A 58 -2.30 -21.29 -2.25
N ASN A 59 -1.62 -21.45 -3.38
CA ASN A 59 -2.20 -21.96 -4.62
C ASN A 59 -2.73 -23.40 -4.47
N ALA A 60 -2.01 -24.26 -3.77
CA ALA A 60 -2.49 -25.62 -3.48
C ALA A 60 -3.76 -25.61 -2.60
N LEU A 61 -3.84 -24.68 -1.63
CA LEU A 61 -5.05 -24.49 -0.81
C LEU A 61 -6.22 -23.95 -1.64
N TYR A 62 -6.00 -22.99 -2.54
CA TYR A 62 -7.02 -22.48 -3.45
C TYR A 62 -7.56 -23.57 -4.38
N ALA A 63 -6.69 -24.44 -4.88
CA ALA A 63 -7.08 -25.54 -5.75
C ALA A 63 -7.93 -26.62 -5.04
N SER A 64 -7.74 -26.78 -3.73
CA SER A 64 -8.43 -27.81 -2.94
C SER A 64 -9.61 -27.33 -2.10
N ASN A 65 -9.77 -26.00 -1.93
CA ASN A 65 -10.80 -25.42 -1.08
C ASN A 65 -11.46 -24.22 -1.75
N ILE A 66 -12.70 -24.42 -2.20
CA ILE A 66 -13.47 -23.39 -2.92
C ILE A 66 -13.81 -22.16 -2.07
N GLU A 67 -14.00 -22.33 -0.76
CA GLU A 67 -14.30 -21.21 0.13
C GLU A 67 -13.07 -20.31 0.28
N LEU A 68 -11.89 -20.93 0.43
CA LEU A 68 -10.63 -20.20 0.51
C LEU A 68 -10.31 -19.50 -0.84
N ALA A 69 -10.55 -20.16 -1.96
CA ALA A 69 -10.40 -19.54 -3.29
C ALA A 69 -11.33 -18.33 -3.46
N ASN A 70 -12.59 -18.44 -3.02
CA ASN A 70 -13.53 -17.32 -3.03
C ASN A 70 -13.11 -16.20 -2.09
N TRP A 71 -12.59 -16.50 -0.92
CA TRP A 71 -12.04 -15.51 -0.01
C TRP A 71 -10.86 -14.76 -0.68
N GLY A 72 -9.92 -15.48 -1.27
CA GLY A 72 -8.79 -14.88 -2.00
C GLY A 72 -9.27 -13.98 -3.14
N ARG A 73 -10.25 -14.44 -3.93
CA ARG A 73 -10.85 -13.64 -5.00
C ARG A 73 -11.43 -12.31 -4.46
N VAL A 74 -12.14 -12.34 -3.32
CA VAL A 74 -12.70 -11.12 -2.71
C VAL A 74 -11.60 -10.18 -2.24
N ILE A 75 -10.53 -10.69 -1.63
CA ILE A 75 -9.37 -9.89 -1.23
C ILE A 75 -8.77 -9.17 -2.46
N HIS A 76 -8.46 -9.92 -3.53
CA HIS A 76 -7.90 -9.32 -4.74
C HIS A 76 -8.84 -8.30 -5.39
N GLN A 77 -10.16 -8.53 -5.38
CA GLN A 77 -11.14 -7.56 -5.87
C GLN A 77 -11.13 -6.25 -5.05
N ASN A 78 -11.00 -6.36 -3.73
CA ASN A 78 -10.95 -5.19 -2.87
C ASN A 78 -9.66 -4.39 -3.08
N GLU A 79 -8.51 -5.08 -3.21
CA GLU A 79 -7.24 -4.44 -3.53
C GLU A 79 -7.26 -3.77 -4.91
N TYR A 80 -7.81 -4.42 -5.92
CA TYR A 80 -7.97 -3.81 -7.24
C TYR A 80 -8.83 -2.54 -7.18
N ARG A 81 -9.95 -2.56 -6.45
CA ARG A 81 -10.80 -1.37 -6.26
C ARG A 81 -10.05 -0.24 -5.57
N ARG A 82 -9.25 -0.57 -4.55
CA ARG A 82 -8.43 0.39 -3.81
C ARG A 82 -7.40 1.04 -4.73
N LEU A 83 -6.62 0.23 -5.45
CA LEU A 83 -5.62 0.70 -6.40
C LEU A 83 -6.23 1.53 -7.53
N HIS A 84 -7.36 1.09 -8.09
CA HIS A 84 -8.07 1.84 -9.13
C HIS A 84 -8.51 3.22 -8.64
N ARG A 85 -9.05 3.30 -7.41
CA ARG A 85 -9.44 4.57 -6.79
C ARG A 85 -8.24 5.47 -6.57
N SER A 86 -7.18 4.96 -5.93
CA SER A 86 -5.95 5.69 -5.66
C SER A 86 -5.31 6.24 -6.95
N HIS A 87 -5.24 5.42 -7.99
CA HIS A 87 -4.74 5.85 -9.30
C HIS A 87 -5.61 6.98 -9.89
N LYS A 88 -6.94 6.82 -9.87
CA LYS A 88 -7.86 7.86 -10.33
C LYS A 88 -7.66 9.16 -9.56
N GLU A 89 -7.58 9.11 -8.23
CA GLU A 89 -7.36 10.28 -7.38
C GLU A 89 -6.04 10.97 -7.69
N LEU A 90 -4.97 10.19 -7.92
CA LEU A 90 -3.66 10.71 -8.27
C LEU A 90 -3.67 11.54 -9.56
N ILE A 91 -4.42 11.11 -10.57
CA ILE A 91 -4.46 11.78 -11.89
C ILE A 91 -5.54 12.85 -12.03
N THR A 92 -6.58 12.85 -11.17
CA THR A 92 -7.73 13.75 -11.33
C THR A 92 -7.87 14.80 -10.23
N LEU A 93 -7.34 14.55 -9.01
CA LEU A 93 -7.56 15.43 -7.88
C LEU A 93 -6.39 16.39 -7.64
N PRO A 94 -6.65 17.63 -7.23
CA PRO A 94 -5.65 18.54 -6.69
C PRO A 94 -4.94 17.96 -5.44
N ALA A 95 -3.71 18.39 -5.18
CA ALA A 95 -2.90 17.91 -4.05
C ALA A 95 -3.62 17.98 -2.69
N LYS A 96 -4.40 19.03 -2.46
CA LYS A 96 -5.19 19.21 -1.22
C LYS A 96 -6.22 18.10 -1.05
N GLU A 97 -7.00 17.83 -2.09
CA GLU A 97 -8.06 16.82 -2.06
C GLU A 97 -7.47 15.40 -1.94
N ARG A 98 -6.32 15.12 -2.59
CA ARG A 98 -5.58 13.86 -2.40
C ARG A 98 -5.14 13.67 -0.95
N TYR A 99 -4.62 14.73 -0.32
CA TYR A 99 -4.23 14.67 1.09
C TYR A 99 -5.44 14.46 2.01
N GLU A 100 -6.57 15.11 1.75
CA GLU A 100 -7.81 14.90 2.51
C GLU A 100 -8.37 13.49 2.33
N ALA A 101 -8.33 12.93 1.12
CA ALA A 101 -8.72 11.53 0.87
C ALA A 101 -7.80 10.56 1.63
N PHE A 102 -6.49 10.77 1.55
CA PHE A 102 -5.50 9.98 2.27
C PHE A 102 -5.71 10.01 3.79
N THR A 103 -5.97 11.17 4.38
CA THR A 103 -6.19 11.29 5.84
C THR A 103 -7.47 10.62 6.31
N ARG A 104 -8.48 10.50 5.44
CA ARG A 104 -9.70 9.74 5.73
C ARG A 104 -9.48 8.23 5.62
N GLU A 105 -8.72 7.79 4.63
CA GLU A 105 -8.45 6.37 4.39
C GLU A 105 -7.42 5.80 5.38
N PHE A 106 -6.39 6.56 5.69
CA PHE A 106 -5.27 6.18 6.54
C PHE A 106 -5.02 7.18 7.69
N PRO A 107 -5.96 7.36 8.62
CA PRO A 107 -5.84 8.37 9.67
C PRO A 107 -4.61 8.16 10.57
N GLU A 108 -4.27 6.92 10.89
CA GLU A 108 -3.09 6.59 11.71
C GLU A 108 -1.79 6.83 10.94
N VAL A 109 -1.72 6.41 9.66
CA VAL A 109 -0.57 6.66 8.79
C VAL A 109 -0.30 8.16 8.67
N ALA A 110 -1.35 8.96 8.48
CA ALA A 110 -1.25 10.41 8.37
C ALA A 110 -0.66 11.09 9.62
N GLN A 111 -0.80 10.45 10.79
CA GLN A 111 -0.29 10.97 12.06
C GLN A 111 1.13 10.49 12.39
N ARG A 112 1.50 9.26 12.00
CA ARG A 112 2.65 8.55 12.54
C ARG A 112 3.74 8.25 11.51
N ALA A 113 3.40 8.12 10.21
CA ALA A 113 4.38 7.83 9.17
C ALA A 113 5.28 9.03 8.85
N ASN A 114 6.46 8.75 8.34
CA ASN A 114 7.38 9.76 7.85
C ASN A 114 6.71 10.63 6.78
N LEU A 115 6.81 11.95 6.92
CA LEU A 115 6.21 12.91 5.99
C LEU A 115 6.77 12.79 4.56
N GLY A 116 8.02 12.37 4.41
CA GLY A 116 8.63 12.08 3.11
C GLY A 116 7.90 10.95 2.39
N HIS A 117 7.60 9.84 3.10
CA HIS A 117 6.87 8.70 2.56
C HIS A 117 5.44 9.10 2.17
N ILE A 118 4.75 9.90 3.01
CA ILE A 118 3.40 10.40 2.69
C ILE A 118 3.43 11.32 1.47
N ALA A 119 4.40 12.23 1.39
CA ALA A 119 4.55 13.14 0.25
C ALA A 119 4.80 12.36 -1.04
N SER A 120 5.69 11.37 -1.00
CA SER A 120 6.00 10.46 -2.10
C SER A 120 4.75 9.71 -2.57
N TYR A 121 4.03 9.06 -1.67
CA TYR A 121 2.76 8.36 -1.97
C TYR A 121 1.72 9.26 -2.64
N LEU A 122 1.60 10.51 -2.18
CA LEU A 122 0.67 11.50 -2.72
C LEU A 122 1.14 12.15 -4.03
N GLY A 123 2.36 11.86 -4.49
CA GLY A 123 2.95 12.50 -5.67
C GLY A 123 3.11 14.03 -5.50
N ILE A 124 3.50 14.48 -4.30
CA ILE A 124 3.75 15.88 -3.99
C ILE A 124 5.10 16.05 -3.27
N THR A 125 5.61 17.29 -3.26
CA THR A 125 6.83 17.60 -2.53
C THR A 125 6.58 17.73 -1.02
N LEU A 126 7.60 17.43 -0.21
CA LEU A 126 7.53 17.60 1.26
C LEU A 126 7.12 19.03 1.69
N PRO A 127 7.65 20.13 1.09
CA PRO A 127 7.16 21.47 1.38
C PRO A 127 5.69 21.70 1.07
N THR A 128 5.16 21.05 0.01
CA THR A 128 3.73 21.10 -0.32
C THR A 128 2.90 20.40 0.75
N LEU A 129 3.30 19.20 1.18
CA LEU A 129 2.63 18.48 2.25
C LEU A 129 2.63 19.29 3.56
N SER A 130 3.78 19.87 3.93
CA SER A 130 3.89 20.69 5.14
C SER A 130 2.92 21.88 5.13
N ARG A 131 2.78 22.57 3.98
CA ARG A 131 1.81 23.66 3.83
C ARG A 131 0.35 23.18 3.96
N LEU A 132 0.02 22.01 3.42
CA LEU A 132 -1.32 21.45 3.54
C LEU A 132 -1.67 21.09 4.99
N ARG A 133 -0.71 20.60 5.76
CA ARG A 133 -0.88 20.27 7.20
C ARG A 133 -1.02 21.52 8.08
N GLY A 134 -0.30 22.59 7.75
CA GLY A 134 -0.32 23.86 8.53
C GLY A 134 -1.54 24.75 8.32
N ARG A 135 -2.43 24.41 7.40
CA ARG A 135 -3.67 25.17 7.08
C ARG A 135 -4.91 24.61 7.80
N LYS A 136 -4.75 24.09 9.01
CA LYS A 136 -5.88 23.76 9.88
C LYS A 136 -6.43 24.99 10.58
#